data_1803705725235bdf3da3c7f9c7a58d9b
#
_entry.id   1803705725235bdf3da3c7f9c7a58d9b
#
_cell.length_a   1.000
_cell.length_b   1.000
_cell.length_c   1.000
_cell.angle_alpha   90.00
_cell.angle_beta   90.00
_cell.angle_gamma   90.00
#
_symmetry.space_group_name_H-M   'P 1'
#
loop_
_entity.id
_entity.type
_entity.pdbx_description
1 polymer ?
#
loop_
_entity_poly.entity_id
_entity_poly.type
_entity_poly.pdbx_seq_one_letter_code
_entity_poly.pdbx_strand_id
1 'polypeptide(L)'
;MATVKVKFRPSSVDGREGTVYYQVIHGRVARQINTSYKLFPAEWSKRHSRIVITPSDENRRQYLLLLDKRIAEDTDRLENVITVLRRKGGTFTADDVTSAFHGEHRGLFFLVFMREVINGLRRMGKVRTVETYTSTLNSFIRFMDGKDVALGDMDSDLMTAYEAWLRSKEISMNTISF
;
A
#
# COMPACT_ATOMS: atom_id res chain seq x y z
N MET A 1 -0.56 -23.39 -14.48
CA MET A 1 -0.58 -23.19 -13.02
C MET A 1 -0.19 -21.74 -12.76
N ALA A 2 -0.92 -21.04 -11.89
CA ALA A 2 -0.56 -19.67 -11.52
C ALA A 2 0.55 -19.70 -10.45
N THR A 3 1.53 -18.80 -10.54
CA THR A 3 2.64 -18.66 -9.59
C THR A 3 2.85 -17.20 -9.24
N VAL A 4 3.18 -16.95 -7.99
CA VAL A 4 3.56 -15.62 -7.48
C VAL A 4 5.06 -15.61 -7.19
N LYS A 5 5.74 -14.54 -7.59
CA LYS A 5 7.16 -14.32 -7.29
C LYS A 5 7.35 -12.92 -6.71
N VAL A 6 8.06 -12.85 -5.60
CA VAL A 6 8.52 -11.58 -5.04
C VAL A 6 9.79 -11.16 -5.80
N LYS A 7 9.84 -9.94 -6.26
CA LYS A 7 10.93 -9.36 -7.05
C LYS A 7 11.34 -8.01 -6.49
N PHE A 8 12.58 -7.66 -6.73
CA PHE A 8 13.14 -6.37 -6.38
C PHE A 8 13.70 -5.68 -7.62
N ARG A 9 13.35 -4.41 -7.79
CA ARG A 9 13.90 -3.53 -8.82
C ARG A 9 14.75 -2.47 -8.13
N PRO A 10 16.09 -2.48 -8.32
CA PRO A 10 16.95 -1.43 -7.78
C PRO A 10 16.60 -0.08 -8.41
N SER A 11 16.94 1.00 -7.71
CA SER A 11 16.89 2.35 -8.26
C SER A 11 17.93 2.50 -9.39
N SER A 12 17.62 3.32 -10.37
CA SER A 12 18.60 3.74 -11.39
C SER A 12 19.61 4.77 -10.86
N VAL A 13 19.34 5.34 -9.69
CA VAL A 13 20.23 6.29 -9.00
C VAL A 13 20.96 5.57 -7.89
N ASP A 14 22.29 5.62 -7.92
CA ASP A 14 23.13 4.99 -6.91
C ASP A 14 22.82 5.54 -5.49
N GLY A 15 22.89 4.65 -4.52
CA GLY A 15 22.62 4.98 -3.12
C GLY A 15 21.14 5.19 -2.78
N ARG A 16 20.22 5.08 -3.74
CA ARG A 16 18.78 5.15 -3.46
C ARG A 16 18.12 3.79 -3.33
N GLU A 17 17.07 3.76 -2.54
CA GLU A 17 16.23 2.57 -2.39
C GLU A 17 15.54 2.20 -3.71
N GLY A 18 15.51 0.91 -3.99
CA GLY A 18 14.69 0.31 -5.02
C GLY A 18 13.30 -0.05 -4.50
N THR A 19 12.52 -0.79 -5.31
CA THR A 19 11.14 -1.13 -4.99
C THR A 19 10.92 -2.63 -5.12
N VAL A 20 10.25 -3.22 -4.13
CA VAL A 20 9.73 -4.60 -4.20
C VAL A 20 8.45 -4.59 -5.02
N TYR A 21 8.23 -5.64 -5.79
CA TYR A 21 6.99 -5.87 -6.53
C TYR A 21 6.68 -7.36 -6.61
N TYR A 22 5.42 -7.70 -6.81
CA TYR A 22 5.00 -9.08 -7.06
C TYR A 22 4.85 -9.31 -8.54
N GLN A 23 5.24 -10.48 -9.00
CA GLN A 23 5.03 -10.95 -10.36
C GLN A 23 4.11 -12.17 -10.32
N VAL A 24 2.90 -12.02 -10.87
CA VAL A 24 1.94 -13.10 -11.06
C VAL A 24 2.12 -13.66 -12.46
N ILE A 25 2.33 -14.97 -12.58
CA ILE A 25 2.51 -15.65 -13.86
C ILE A 25 1.43 -16.71 -14.01
N HIS A 26 0.63 -16.62 -15.08
CA HIS A 26 -0.37 -17.60 -15.42
C HIS A 26 -0.53 -17.72 -16.94
N GLY A 27 -0.64 -18.94 -17.49
CA GLY A 27 -0.84 -19.14 -18.93
C GLY A 27 0.26 -18.51 -19.80
N ARG A 28 1.52 -18.48 -19.35
CA ARG A 28 2.67 -17.77 -19.99
C ARG A 28 2.55 -16.25 -20.00
N VAL A 29 1.51 -15.69 -19.38
CA VAL A 29 1.35 -14.24 -19.21
C VAL A 29 1.84 -13.86 -17.82
N ALA A 30 2.68 -12.84 -17.75
CA ALA A 30 3.18 -12.26 -16.50
C ALA A 30 2.54 -10.89 -16.27
N ARG A 31 2.05 -10.65 -15.05
CA ARG A 31 1.58 -9.34 -14.59
C ARG A 31 2.34 -8.92 -13.36
N GLN A 32 2.52 -7.61 -13.23
CA GLN A 32 3.26 -7.02 -12.14
C GLN A 32 2.30 -6.24 -11.23
N ILE A 33 2.44 -6.46 -9.93
CA ILE A 33 1.79 -5.67 -8.89
C ILE A 33 2.86 -4.83 -8.23
N ASN A 34 2.78 -3.52 -8.38
CA ASN A 34 3.71 -2.59 -7.75
C ASN A 34 3.36 -2.41 -6.28
N THR A 35 4.39 -2.26 -5.44
CA THR A 35 4.22 -1.95 -4.03
C THR A 35 4.92 -0.64 -3.69
N SER A 36 4.63 -0.09 -2.51
CA SER A 36 5.36 1.05 -1.93
C SER A 36 6.59 0.62 -1.11
N TYR A 37 6.94 -0.66 -1.11
CA TYR A 37 7.99 -1.24 -0.26
C TYR A 37 9.38 -0.90 -0.79
N LYS A 38 10.15 -0.20 0.03
CA LYS A 38 11.47 0.34 -0.34
C LYS A 38 12.58 -0.39 0.40
N LEU A 39 13.62 -0.78 -0.37
CA LEU A 39 14.81 -1.47 0.14
C LEU A 39 16.06 -0.93 -0.53
N PHE A 40 17.17 -0.96 0.18
CA PHE A 40 18.48 -0.82 -0.45
C PHE A 40 18.89 -2.14 -1.13
N PRO A 41 19.71 -2.08 -2.21
CA PRO A 41 20.16 -3.30 -2.90
C PRO A 41 20.85 -4.32 -1.98
N ALA A 42 21.58 -3.88 -0.96
CA ALA A 42 22.24 -4.73 0.03
C ALA A 42 21.26 -5.49 0.95
N GLU A 43 20.02 -5.01 1.08
CA GLU A 43 18.98 -5.61 1.91
C GLU A 43 18.14 -6.65 1.15
N TRP A 44 18.51 -6.97 -0.09
CA TRP A 44 17.80 -7.93 -0.92
C TRP A 44 18.68 -9.08 -1.38
N SER A 45 18.28 -10.30 -1.08
CA SER A 45 18.90 -11.51 -1.60
C SER A 45 18.26 -11.92 -2.94
N LYS A 46 18.97 -11.69 -4.04
CA LYS A 46 18.52 -12.15 -5.38
C LYS A 46 18.38 -13.67 -5.44
N ARG A 47 19.28 -14.41 -4.76
CA ARG A 47 19.28 -15.88 -4.75
C ARG A 47 18.05 -16.46 -4.08
N HIS A 48 17.62 -15.85 -2.97
CA HIS A 48 16.52 -16.37 -2.16
C HIS A 48 15.21 -15.58 -2.35
N SER A 49 15.23 -14.49 -3.14
CA SER A 49 14.07 -13.58 -3.36
C SER A 49 13.43 -13.13 -2.06
N ARG A 50 14.24 -12.73 -1.07
CA ARG A 50 13.80 -12.31 0.27
C ARG A 50 14.65 -11.18 0.81
N ILE A 51 14.14 -10.51 1.83
CA ILE A 51 14.86 -9.49 2.57
C ILE A 51 16.04 -10.11 3.35
N VAL A 52 17.17 -9.41 3.38
CA VAL A 52 18.31 -9.69 4.23
C VAL A 52 18.31 -8.66 5.34
N ILE A 53 18.08 -9.13 6.56
CA ILE A 53 18.04 -8.25 7.74
C ILE A 53 19.46 -8.16 8.30
N THR A 54 20.14 -7.07 7.96
CA THR A 54 21.49 -6.78 8.48
C THR A 54 21.37 -5.76 9.60
N PRO A 55 21.89 -6.04 10.81
CA PRO A 55 21.74 -5.15 11.95
C PRO A 55 22.78 -4.02 11.89
N SER A 56 22.49 -2.94 11.20
CA SER A 56 23.34 -1.74 11.25
C SER A 56 22.69 -0.57 12.01
N ASP A 57 21.36 -0.53 12.03
CA ASP A 57 20.55 0.46 12.75
C ASP A 57 19.27 -0.23 13.23
N GLU A 58 18.92 -0.04 14.50
CA GLU A 58 17.76 -0.72 15.10
C GLU A 58 16.43 -0.27 14.46
N ASN A 59 16.28 1.00 14.13
CA ASN A 59 15.07 1.50 13.46
C ASN A 59 14.93 0.89 12.06
N ARG A 60 16.05 0.80 11.33
CA ARG A 60 16.06 0.16 10.01
C ARG A 60 15.79 -1.33 10.10
N ARG A 61 16.35 -1.99 11.09
CA ARG A 61 16.10 -3.40 11.35
C ARG A 61 14.63 -3.69 11.62
N GLN A 62 13.97 -2.89 12.45
CA GLN A 62 12.54 -3.03 12.74
C GLN A 62 11.69 -2.76 11.50
N TYR A 63 12.07 -1.78 10.69
CA TYR A 63 11.42 -1.54 9.40
C TYR A 63 11.52 -2.77 8.48
N LEU A 64 12.70 -3.38 8.35
CA LEU A 64 12.91 -4.56 7.51
C LEU A 64 12.12 -5.77 8.01
N LEU A 65 12.05 -5.98 9.32
CA LEU A 65 11.24 -7.04 9.93
C LEU A 65 9.74 -6.85 9.65
N LEU A 66 9.24 -5.62 9.80
CA LEU A 66 7.86 -5.29 9.49
C LEU A 66 7.56 -5.50 7.99
N LEU A 67 8.51 -5.13 7.14
CA LEU A 67 8.37 -5.25 5.71
C LEU A 67 8.37 -6.72 5.26
N ASP A 68 9.24 -7.54 5.83
CA ASP A 68 9.30 -8.98 5.57
C ASP A 68 7.98 -9.67 5.95
N LYS A 69 7.42 -9.31 7.10
CA LYS A 69 6.08 -9.77 7.53
C LYS A 69 4.99 -9.36 6.54
N ARG A 70 4.96 -8.11 6.09
CA ARG A 70 3.98 -7.62 5.11
C ARG A 70 4.09 -8.33 3.76
N ILE A 71 5.32 -8.58 3.30
CA ILE A 71 5.54 -9.34 2.05
C ILE A 71 5.01 -10.76 2.18
N ALA A 72 5.20 -11.41 3.33
CA ALA A 72 4.64 -12.74 3.58
C ALA A 72 3.10 -12.71 3.56
N GLU A 73 2.48 -11.77 4.29
CA GLU A 73 1.02 -11.57 4.31
C GLU A 73 0.44 -11.31 2.91
N ASP A 74 1.08 -10.47 2.10
CA ASP A 74 0.65 -10.17 0.73
C ASP A 74 0.79 -11.40 -0.17
N THR A 75 1.87 -12.17 0.00
CA THR A 75 2.08 -13.40 -0.76
C THR A 75 1.01 -14.44 -0.44
N ASP A 76 0.70 -14.65 0.84
CA ASP A 76 -0.36 -15.55 1.29
C ASP A 76 -1.73 -15.12 0.73
N ARG A 77 -2.01 -13.82 0.71
CA ARG A 77 -3.24 -13.29 0.10
C ARG A 77 -3.30 -13.56 -1.40
N LEU A 78 -2.23 -13.33 -2.14
CA LEU A 78 -2.17 -13.63 -3.56
C LEU A 78 -2.39 -15.12 -3.84
N GLU A 79 -1.83 -16.00 -3.04
CA GLU A 79 -2.04 -17.46 -3.13
C GLU A 79 -3.50 -17.85 -2.80
N ASN A 80 -4.10 -17.21 -1.82
CA ASN A 80 -5.52 -17.37 -1.50
C ASN A 80 -6.42 -16.93 -2.65
N VAL A 81 -6.17 -15.76 -3.26
CA VAL A 81 -6.88 -15.29 -4.45
C VAL A 81 -6.80 -16.33 -5.58
N ILE A 82 -5.61 -16.85 -5.87
CA ILE A 82 -5.41 -17.89 -6.88
C ILE A 82 -6.21 -19.14 -6.54
N THR A 83 -6.23 -19.53 -5.27
CA THR A 83 -6.97 -20.71 -4.80
C THR A 83 -8.47 -20.53 -4.95
N VAL A 84 -9.00 -19.36 -4.60
CA VAL A 84 -10.43 -19.01 -4.77
C VAL A 84 -10.83 -19.03 -6.25
N LEU A 85 -10.03 -18.39 -7.12
CA LEU A 85 -10.29 -18.36 -8.55
C LEU A 85 -10.29 -19.77 -9.15
N ARG A 86 -9.36 -20.63 -8.72
CA ARG A 86 -9.30 -22.03 -9.14
C ARG A 86 -10.53 -22.83 -8.70
N ARG A 87 -11.03 -22.62 -7.48
CA ARG A 87 -12.21 -23.31 -6.93
C ARG A 87 -13.51 -22.91 -7.64
N LYS A 88 -13.60 -21.70 -8.21
CA LYS A 88 -14.76 -21.24 -8.98
C LYS A 88 -14.96 -22.00 -10.30
N GLY A 89 -14.04 -22.88 -10.69
CA GLY A 89 -14.20 -23.83 -11.81
C GLY A 89 -14.12 -23.21 -13.21
N GLY A 90 -13.78 -21.93 -13.33
CA GLY A 90 -13.58 -21.23 -14.60
C GLY A 90 -12.11 -21.11 -15.00
N THR A 91 -11.87 -20.74 -16.26
CA THR A 91 -10.54 -20.26 -16.68
C THR A 91 -10.34 -18.85 -16.14
N PHE A 92 -9.22 -18.62 -15.49
CA PHE A 92 -8.83 -17.28 -15.03
C PHE A 92 -7.50 -16.88 -15.64
N THR A 93 -7.22 -15.60 -15.68
CA THR A 93 -6.02 -15.00 -16.23
C THR A 93 -5.14 -14.41 -15.12
N ALA A 94 -3.90 -13.99 -15.45
CA ALA A 94 -3.06 -13.25 -14.52
C ALA A 94 -3.68 -11.88 -14.18
N ASP A 95 -4.47 -11.30 -15.10
CA ASP A 95 -5.19 -10.04 -14.86
C ASP A 95 -6.31 -10.22 -13.83
N ASP A 96 -7.02 -11.35 -13.86
CA ASP A 96 -8.05 -11.66 -12.85
C ASP A 96 -7.46 -11.77 -11.44
N VAL A 97 -6.26 -12.36 -11.33
CA VAL A 97 -5.55 -12.44 -10.03
C VAL A 97 -5.18 -11.05 -9.53
N THR A 98 -4.60 -10.20 -10.41
CA THR A 98 -4.22 -8.84 -10.02
C THR A 98 -5.44 -7.99 -9.67
N SER A 99 -6.52 -8.10 -10.44
CA SER A 99 -7.77 -7.39 -10.19
C SER A 99 -8.44 -7.83 -8.89
N ALA A 100 -8.46 -9.14 -8.59
CA ALA A 100 -9.02 -9.65 -7.35
C ALA A 100 -8.18 -9.22 -6.14
N PHE A 101 -6.85 -9.28 -6.24
CA PHE A 101 -5.94 -8.81 -5.18
C PHE A 101 -6.15 -7.32 -4.86
N HIS A 102 -6.27 -6.48 -5.89
CA HIS A 102 -6.62 -5.07 -5.71
C HIS A 102 -8.07 -4.88 -5.28
N GLY A 103 -8.99 -5.77 -5.70
CA GLY A 103 -10.40 -5.72 -5.34
C GLY A 103 -10.66 -6.01 -3.86
N GLU A 104 -9.83 -6.83 -3.20
CA GLU A 104 -9.87 -7.01 -1.75
C GLU A 104 -9.52 -5.72 -1.00
N HIS A 105 -8.70 -4.84 -1.59
CA HIS A 105 -8.47 -3.49 -1.08
C HIS A 105 -9.62 -2.51 -1.40
N ARG A 106 -10.43 -2.76 -2.45
CA ARG A 106 -11.60 -1.93 -2.76
C ARG A 106 -12.72 -2.01 -1.72
N GLY A 107 -12.71 -3.04 -0.87
CA GLY A 107 -13.61 -3.15 0.28
C GLY A 107 -13.14 -2.37 1.52
N LEU A 108 -11.93 -1.82 1.52
CA LEU A 108 -11.44 -0.95 2.60
C LEU A 108 -11.78 0.49 2.27
N PHE A 109 -12.63 1.07 3.09
CA PHE A 109 -13.03 2.46 2.97
C PHE A 109 -12.08 3.38 3.73
N PHE A 110 -11.78 4.53 3.14
CA PHE A 110 -10.79 5.48 3.64
C PHE A 110 -11.12 5.99 5.05
N LEU A 111 -12.39 6.33 5.31
CA LEU A 111 -12.78 6.86 6.62
C LEU A 111 -12.61 5.80 7.72
N VAL A 112 -12.94 4.54 7.42
CA VAL A 112 -12.75 3.41 8.36
C VAL A 112 -11.26 3.21 8.64
N PHE A 113 -10.45 3.13 7.58
CA PHE A 113 -9.00 2.99 7.69
C PHE A 113 -8.36 4.12 8.52
N MET A 114 -8.70 5.37 8.21
CA MET A 114 -8.15 6.53 8.93
C MET A 114 -8.54 6.56 10.41
N ARG A 115 -9.75 6.14 10.76
CA ARG A 115 -10.18 6.01 12.16
C ARG A 115 -9.32 4.97 12.91
N GLU A 116 -8.99 3.85 12.28
CA GLU A 116 -8.11 2.83 12.86
C GLU A 116 -6.68 3.36 13.07
N VAL A 117 -6.14 4.08 12.08
CA VAL A 117 -4.83 4.75 12.20
C VAL A 117 -4.83 5.72 13.37
N ILE A 118 -5.84 6.60 13.47
CA ILE A 118 -5.97 7.57 14.56
C ILE A 118 -6.06 6.87 15.93
N ASN A 119 -6.83 5.78 16.02
CA ASN A 119 -6.93 4.99 17.24
C ASN A 119 -5.60 4.32 17.62
N GLY A 120 -4.85 3.85 16.63
CA GLY A 120 -3.50 3.33 16.83
C GLY A 120 -2.54 4.39 17.39
N LEU A 121 -2.52 5.57 16.77
CA LEU A 121 -1.71 6.71 17.21
C LEU A 121 -2.08 7.18 18.64
N ARG A 122 -3.38 7.17 18.97
CA ARG A 122 -3.87 7.51 20.32
C ARG A 122 -3.34 6.53 21.35
N ARG A 123 -3.34 5.22 21.07
CA ARG A 123 -2.77 4.20 21.96
C ARG A 123 -1.26 4.37 22.16
N MET A 124 -0.57 4.91 21.17
CA MET A 124 0.86 5.22 21.23
C MET A 124 1.18 6.56 21.91
N GLY A 125 0.17 7.30 22.41
CA GLY A 125 0.35 8.59 23.06
C GLY A 125 0.78 9.75 22.13
N LYS A 126 0.64 9.60 20.80
CA LYS A 126 1.03 10.62 19.81
C LYS A 126 -0.04 11.70 19.66
N VAL A 127 -0.29 12.47 20.71
CA VAL A 127 -1.41 13.41 20.83
C VAL A 127 -1.46 14.40 19.66
N ARG A 128 -0.38 15.11 19.36
CA ARG A 128 -0.33 16.11 18.27
C ARG A 128 -0.63 15.49 16.90
N THR A 129 -0.10 14.31 16.61
CA THR A 129 -0.36 13.60 15.36
C THR A 129 -1.84 13.18 15.26
N VAL A 130 -2.43 12.74 16.38
CA VAL A 130 -3.86 12.41 16.47
C VAL A 130 -4.72 13.63 16.15
N GLU A 131 -4.41 14.80 16.70
CA GLU A 131 -5.13 16.05 16.44
C GLU A 131 -5.07 16.42 14.96
N THR A 132 -3.88 16.40 14.37
CA THR A 132 -3.68 16.70 12.95
C THR A 132 -4.47 15.74 12.05
N TYR A 133 -4.34 14.42 12.27
CA TYR A 133 -5.03 13.43 11.46
C TYR A 133 -6.56 13.49 11.63
N THR A 134 -7.04 13.77 12.84
CA THR A 134 -8.46 13.97 13.10
C THR A 134 -9.00 15.20 12.38
N SER A 135 -8.26 16.31 12.40
CA SER A 135 -8.63 17.53 11.70
C SER A 135 -8.69 17.31 10.19
N THR A 136 -7.67 16.66 9.62
CA THR A 136 -7.62 16.31 8.19
C THR A 136 -8.78 15.40 7.79
N LEU A 137 -9.05 14.36 8.59
CA LEU A 137 -10.15 13.44 8.35
C LEU A 137 -11.51 14.16 8.36
N ASN A 138 -11.74 15.03 9.33
CA ASN A 138 -12.98 15.80 9.42
C ASN A 138 -13.13 16.77 8.23
N SER A 139 -12.03 17.34 7.76
CA SER A 139 -12.02 18.17 6.54
C SER A 139 -12.40 17.35 5.31
N PHE A 140 -11.81 16.16 5.15
CA PHE A 140 -12.11 15.27 4.04
C PHE A 140 -13.57 14.77 4.07
N ILE A 141 -14.10 14.44 5.25
CA ILE A 141 -15.52 14.08 5.42
C ILE A 141 -16.45 15.19 4.91
N ARG A 142 -16.13 16.47 5.19
CA ARG A 142 -16.92 17.61 4.70
C ARG A 142 -16.81 17.77 3.18
N PHE A 143 -15.63 17.55 2.62
CA PHE A 143 -15.42 17.59 1.18
C PHE A 143 -16.24 16.50 0.47
N MET A 144 -16.29 15.30 1.03
CA MET A 144 -17.03 14.16 0.48
C MET A 144 -18.52 14.14 0.82
N ASP A 145 -19.02 15.19 1.49
CA ASP A 145 -20.42 15.27 1.97
C ASP A 145 -20.83 14.04 2.78
N GLY A 146 -19.93 13.58 3.65
CA GLY A 146 -20.14 12.41 4.51
C GLY A 146 -20.04 11.05 3.80
N LYS A 147 -19.84 11.01 2.49
CA LYS A 147 -19.67 9.76 1.75
C LYS A 147 -18.25 9.21 1.95
N ASP A 148 -18.15 7.89 2.07
CA ASP A 148 -16.85 7.24 2.14
C ASP A 148 -16.35 6.89 0.73
N VAL A 149 -15.05 6.77 0.57
CA VAL A 149 -14.38 6.39 -0.67
C VAL A 149 -13.57 5.15 -0.46
N ALA A 150 -13.62 4.21 -1.41
CA ALA A 150 -12.76 3.04 -1.34
C ALA A 150 -11.29 3.44 -1.51
N LEU A 151 -10.37 2.83 -0.74
CA LEU A 151 -8.94 3.14 -0.82
C LEU A 151 -8.38 2.95 -2.24
N GLY A 152 -8.95 2.03 -3.02
CA GLY A 152 -8.55 1.81 -4.42
C GLY A 152 -9.01 2.91 -5.39
N ASP A 153 -9.95 3.76 -4.97
CA ASP A 153 -10.50 4.86 -5.77
C ASP A 153 -9.91 6.22 -5.37
N MET A 154 -8.95 6.22 -4.42
CA MET A 154 -8.19 7.41 -4.06
C MET A 154 -7.08 7.65 -5.09
N ASP A 155 -7.38 8.46 -6.08
CA ASP A 155 -6.48 8.81 -7.17
C ASP A 155 -6.02 10.27 -7.12
N SER A 156 -5.18 10.66 -8.08
CA SER A 156 -4.65 12.02 -8.20
C SER A 156 -5.75 13.05 -8.47
N ASP A 157 -6.80 12.66 -9.19
CA ASP A 157 -7.89 13.56 -9.58
C ASP A 157 -8.74 13.92 -8.36
N LEU A 158 -9.04 12.93 -7.51
CA LEU A 158 -9.72 13.14 -6.24
C LEU A 158 -8.90 14.06 -5.30
N MET A 159 -7.58 13.86 -5.24
CA MET A 159 -6.71 14.68 -4.41
C MET A 159 -6.61 16.12 -4.93
N THR A 160 -6.56 16.30 -6.25
CA THR A 160 -6.59 17.63 -6.90
C THR A 160 -7.92 18.35 -6.63
N ALA A 161 -9.04 17.63 -6.70
CA ALA A 161 -10.35 18.17 -6.37
C ALA A 161 -10.45 18.57 -4.89
N TYR A 162 -9.90 17.76 -3.98
CA TYR A 162 -9.86 18.09 -2.56
C TYR A 162 -9.00 19.32 -2.28
N GLU A 163 -7.83 19.44 -2.91
CA GLU A 163 -6.98 20.62 -2.79
C GLU A 163 -7.71 21.89 -3.29
N ALA A 164 -8.37 21.82 -4.45
CA ALA A 164 -9.16 22.93 -4.97
C ALA A 164 -10.29 23.33 -4.02
N TRP A 165 -10.96 22.35 -3.40
CA TRP A 165 -11.99 22.60 -2.40
C TRP A 165 -11.42 23.29 -1.15
N LEU A 166 -10.24 22.84 -0.64
CA LEU A 166 -9.57 23.48 0.50
C LEU A 166 -9.23 24.95 0.20
N ARG A 167 -8.72 25.23 -1.01
CA ARG A 167 -8.44 26.61 -1.46
C ARG A 167 -9.71 27.47 -1.50
N SER A 168 -10.84 26.91 -1.92
CA SER A 168 -12.12 27.63 -1.95
C SER A 168 -12.68 27.98 -0.56
N LYS A 169 -12.14 27.35 0.50
CA LYS A 169 -12.50 27.62 1.90
C LYS A 169 -11.53 28.59 2.59
N GLU A 170 -10.68 29.30 1.82
CA GLU A 170 -9.70 30.26 2.33
C GLU A 170 -8.69 29.66 3.34
N ILE A 171 -8.48 28.34 3.28
CA ILE A 171 -7.49 27.67 4.10
C ILE A 171 -6.09 28.06 3.61
N SER A 172 -5.22 28.50 4.53
CA SER A 172 -3.89 28.98 4.17
C SER A 172 -3.06 27.89 3.47
N MET A 173 -2.21 28.30 2.51
CA MET A 173 -1.32 27.39 1.78
C MET A 173 -0.42 26.55 2.71
N ASN A 174 0.02 27.13 3.84
CA ASN A 174 0.81 26.39 4.83
C ASN A 174 0.04 25.23 5.49
N THR A 175 -1.30 25.27 5.49
CA THR A 175 -2.16 24.21 6.01
C THR A 175 -2.46 23.16 4.93
N ILE A 176 -2.37 23.52 3.66
CA ILE A 176 -2.61 22.64 2.51
C ILE A 176 -1.32 21.95 2.06
N SER A 177 -0.14 22.51 2.38
CA SER A 177 1.17 21.96 2.03
C SER A 177 1.41 20.64 2.76
N PHE A 178 1.58 19.59 1.95
CA PHE A 178 1.92 18.22 2.39
C PHE A 178 3.40 17.95 2.22
#